data_d4127a55bc5fc44b164a319a64f75aa8
#
_entry.id   d4127a55bc5fc44b164a319a64f75aa8
#
_cell.length_a   1.000
_cell.length_b   1.000
_cell.length_c   1.000
_cell.angle_alpha   90.00
_cell.angle_beta   90.00
_cell.angle_gamma   90.00
#
_symmetry.space_group_name_H-M   'P 1'
#
loop_
_entity.id
_entity.type
_entity.pdbx_description
1 polymer ?
#
loop_
_entity_poly.entity_id
_entity_poly.type
_entity_poly.pdbx_seq_one_letter_code
_entity_poly.pdbx_strand_id
1 'polypeptide(L)'
;VIPIKTNEKMPHMGWNQLNLSKTSPTTHYLSDNDEVYFVHSYQATCPDDELIAYTTYGEVKIPAIVGKNNVIGCQFHPEKSGEIGRKILKAFLEEI
;
A
#
# COMPACT_ATOMS: atom_id res chain seq x y z
N VAL A 1 14.90 0.37 -1.53
CA VAL A 1 14.33 -0.29 -0.36
C VAL A 1 15.20 0.03 0.85
N ILE A 2 14.60 0.55 1.90
CA ILE A 2 15.32 0.93 3.12
C ILE A 2 14.63 0.31 4.34
N PRO A 3 15.36 0.12 5.46
CA PRO A 3 14.73 -0.32 6.71
C PRO A 3 13.75 0.73 7.22
N ILE A 4 12.66 0.29 7.83
CA ILE A 4 11.73 1.20 8.49
C ILE A 4 12.38 1.66 9.79
N LYS A 5 12.50 2.98 9.97
CA LYS A 5 13.09 3.57 11.19
C LYS A 5 12.00 4.25 11.99
N THR A 6 11.55 3.58 13.04
CA THR A 6 10.47 4.07 13.88
C THR A 6 10.68 3.59 15.30
N ASN A 7 10.05 4.25 16.27
CA ASN A 7 10.04 3.81 17.65
C ASN A 7 9.00 2.73 17.91
N GLU A 8 8.17 2.42 16.91
CA GLU A 8 7.15 1.38 17.02
C GLU A 8 7.78 -0.01 16.93
N LYS A 9 7.01 -1.01 17.35
CA LYS A 9 7.47 -2.40 17.33
C LYS A 9 7.70 -2.88 15.91
N MET A 10 8.80 -3.58 15.69
CA MET A 10 9.14 -4.16 14.40
C MET A 10 9.07 -5.68 14.47
N PRO A 11 8.70 -6.35 13.36
CA PRO A 11 8.26 -5.78 12.07
C PRO A 11 6.89 -5.11 12.16
N HIS A 12 6.58 -4.29 11.16
CA HIS A 12 5.24 -3.71 11.03
C HIS A 12 4.28 -4.83 10.65
N MET A 13 3.38 -5.16 11.55
CA MET A 13 2.43 -6.27 11.36
C MET A 13 1.03 -5.81 11.74
N GLY A 14 0.06 -6.22 10.93
CA GLY A 14 -1.34 -5.99 11.25
C GLY A 14 -2.08 -5.24 10.18
N TRP A 15 -3.32 -4.89 10.49
CA TRP A 15 -4.21 -4.16 9.59
C TRP A 15 -4.02 -2.67 9.79
N ASN A 16 -3.75 -1.97 8.70
CA ASN A 16 -3.56 -0.52 8.73
C ASN A 16 -4.36 0.12 7.60
N GLN A 17 -4.80 1.36 7.83
CA GLN A 17 -5.58 2.12 6.88
C GLN A 17 -4.71 2.60 5.73
N LEU A 18 -5.27 2.55 4.51
CA LEU A 18 -4.66 3.14 3.33
C LEU A 18 -5.13 4.57 3.19
N ASN A 19 -4.19 5.45 2.89
CA ASN A 19 -4.47 6.84 2.54
C ASN A 19 -4.16 6.98 1.05
N LEU A 20 -5.17 7.32 0.26
CA LEU A 20 -5.01 7.42 -1.19
C LEU A 20 -4.34 8.75 -1.52
N SER A 21 -3.22 8.67 -2.24
CA SER A 21 -2.43 9.85 -2.59
C SER A 21 -2.85 10.43 -3.93
N LYS A 22 -3.27 9.58 -4.86
CA LYS A 22 -3.75 10.03 -6.16
C LYS A 22 -4.70 9.00 -6.74
N THR A 23 -5.48 9.43 -7.73
CA THR A 23 -6.39 8.56 -8.46
C THR A 23 -5.59 7.58 -9.32
N SER A 24 -5.96 6.32 -9.28
CA SER A 24 -5.32 5.26 -10.04
C SER A 24 -6.35 4.19 -10.37
N PRO A 25 -6.22 3.51 -11.53
CA PRO A 25 -7.10 2.38 -11.81
C PRO A 25 -7.02 1.29 -10.74
N THR A 26 -5.85 1.07 -10.14
CA THR A 26 -5.67 0.07 -9.09
C THR A 26 -6.52 0.37 -7.86
N THR A 27 -6.79 1.65 -7.57
CA THR A 27 -7.57 2.05 -6.41
C THR A 27 -9.02 2.41 -6.76
N HIS A 28 -9.49 2.01 -7.95
CA HIS A 28 -10.81 2.37 -8.45
C HIS A 28 -11.95 1.97 -7.50
N TYR A 29 -11.82 0.82 -6.84
CA TYR A 29 -12.84 0.30 -5.92
C TYR A 29 -12.56 0.61 -4.46
N LEU A 30 -11.52 1.40 -4.18
CA LEU A 30 -11.10 1.68 -2.81
C LEU A 30 -11.58 3.05 -2.35
N SER A 31 -11.72 3.17 -1.03
CA SER A 31 -12.00 4.44 -0.35
C SER A 31 -10.87 4.72 0.62
N ASP A 32 -10.69 6.00 1.00
CA ASP A 32 -9.76 6.33 2.08
C ASP A 32 -10.14 5.58 3.33
N ASN A 33 -9.14 5.17 4.09
CA ASN A 33 -9.28 4.44 5.35
C ASN A 33 -9.69 2.98 5.19
N ASP A 34 -9.73 2.43 3.99
CA ASP A 34 -9.82 0.98 3.80
C ASP A 34 -8.55 0.35 4.37
N GLU A 35 -8.69 -0.80 5.03
CA GLU A 35 -7.57 -1.44 5.71
C GLU A 35 -7.03 -2.62 4.94
N VAL A 36 -5.71 -2.77 4.95
CA VAL A 36 -5.02 -3.92 4.36
C VAL A 36 -4.01 -4.48 5.35
N TYR A 37 -3.56 -5.70 5.11
CA TYR A 37 -2.68 -6.42 6.03
C TYR A 37 -1.22 -6.24 5.66
N PHE A 38 -0.42 -5.78 6.63
CA PHE A 38 1.02 -5.57 6.48
C PHE A 38 1.81 -6.56 7.32
N VAL A 39 2.94 -7.01 6.80
CA VAL A 39 3.97 -7.69 7.58
C VAL A 39 5.30 -7.46 6.87
N HIS A 40 6.10 -6.51 7.39
CA HIS A 40 7.36 -6.13 6.76
C HIS A 40 8.25 -5.34 7.71
N SER A 41 9.56 -5.31 7.40
CA SER A 41 10.55 -4.53 8.16
C SER A 41 11.25 -3.50 7.29
N TYR A 42 11.05 -3.55 5.98
CA TYR A 42 11.64 -2.63 5.01
C TYR A 42 10.55 -1.94 4.24
N GLN A 43 10.86 -0.76 3.71
CA GLN A 43 9.92 -0.01 2.90
C GLN A 43 10.56 0.42 1.59
N ALA A 44 9.74 0.59 0.56
CA ALA A 44 10.19 1.14 -0.71
C ALA A 44 10.40 2.64 -0.57
N THR A 45 11.28 3.18 -1.40
CA THR A 45 11.38 4.61 -1.61
C THR A 45 10.97 4.89 -3.05
N CYS A 46 10.19 5.95 -3.27
CA CYS A 46 9.73 6.27 -4.60
C CYS A 46 9.50 7.77 -4.73
N PRO A 47 9.57 8.31 -5.96
CA PRO A 47 9.14 9.69 -6.19
C PRO A 47 7.64 9.86 -5.88
N ASP A 48 7.25 11.08 -5.51
CA ASP A 48 5.86 11.36 -5.15
C ASP A 48 4.89 11.07 -6.30
N ASP A 49 5.32 11.24 -7.54
CA ASP A 49 4.45 10.99 -8.69
C ASP A 49 4.18 9.52 -8.93
N GLU A 50 4.95 8.63 -8.29
CA GLU A 50 4.72 7.19 -8.37
C GLU A 50 3.97 6.65 -7.15
N LEU A 51 3.74 7.48 -6.13
CA LEU A 51 3.04 7.06 -4.93
C LEU A 51 1.53 7.10 -5.15
N ILE A 52 0.89 5.95 -5.01
CA ILE A 52 -0.56 5.82 -5.21
C ILE A 52 -1.28 5.83 -3.85
N ALA A 53 -0.77 5.08 -2.89
CA ALA A 53 -1.35 5.03 -1.55
C ALA A 53 -0.26 4.81 -0.51
N TYR A 54 -0.51 5.25 0.71
CA TYR A 54 0.44 5.08 1.80
C TYR A 54 -0.30 4.79 3.10
N THR A 55 0.45 4.30 4.08
CA THR A 55 -0.02 4.18 5.45
C THR A 55 1.01 4.85 6.37
N THR A 56 0.61 5.12 7.61
CA THR A 56 1.55 5.62 8.61
C THR A 56 1.75 4.56 9.69
N TYR A 57 2.99 4.39 10.12
CA TYR A 57 3.34 3.48 11.20
C TYR A 57 4.20 4.25 12.20
N GLY A 58 3.59 4.58 13.34
CA GLY A 58 4.22 5.53 14.23
C GLY A 58 4.35 6.88 13.55
N GLU A 59 5.56 7.41 13.48
CA GLU A 59 5.86 8.69 12.82
C GLU A 59 6.27 8.54 11.35
N VAL A 60 6.27 7.31 10.81
CA VAL A 60 6.80 7.02 9.48
C VAL A 60 5.69 6.87 8.46
N LYS A 61 5.84 7.57 7.34
CA LYS A 61 4.95 7.42 6.18
C LYS A 61 5.50 6.29 5.30
N ILE A 62 4.71 5.24 5.11
CA ILE A 62 5.13 4.04 4.41
C ILE A 62 4.39 3.95 3.09
N PRO A 63 5.08 3.98 1.93
CA PRO A 63 4.44 3.73 0.65
C PRO A 63 3.79 2.36 0.63
N ALA A 64 2.50 2.30 0.36
CA ALA A 64 1.76 1.05 0.36
C ALA A 64 1.50 0.55 -1.05
N ILE A 65 1.13 1.45 -1.96
CA ILE A 65 0.95 1.13 -3.38
C ILE A 65 1.74 2.15 -4.18
N VAL A 66 2.62 1.65 -5.05
CA VAL A 66 3.40 2.50 -5.95
C VAL A 66 3.16 2.00 -7.37
N GLY A 67 3.23 2.90 -8.34
CA GLY A 67 3.00 2.50 -9.72
C GLY A 67 3.66 3.41 -10.72
N LYS A 68 4.12 2.81 -11.82
CA LYS A 68 4.70 3.52 -12.95
C LYS A 68 4.34 2.75 -14.20
N ASN A 69 3.69 3.41 -15.16
CA ASN A 69 3.21 2.77 -16.37
C ASN A 69 2.21 1.65 -15.99
N ASN A 70 2.46 0.42 -16.40
CA ASN A 70 1.60 -0.72 -16.08
C ASN A 70 2.20 -1.64 -15.01
N VAL A 71 3.19 -1.14 -14.26
CA VAL A 71 3.80 -1.89 -13.16
C VAL A 71 3.30 -1.32 -11.85
N ILE A 72 2.70 -2.18 -11.01
CA ILE A 72 2.15 -1.79 -9.72
C ILE A 72 2.81 -2.65 -8.64
N GLY A 73 3.28 -2.00 -7.58
CA GLY A 73 3.86 -2.68 -6.43
C GLY A 73 3.06 -2.42 -5.18
N CYS A 74 2.87 -3.44 -4.36
CA CYS A 74 2.20 -3.34 -3.07
C CYS A 74 3.13 -3.78 -1.96
N GLN A 75 3.22 -2.98 -0.90
CA GLN A 75 3.99 -3.35 0.29
C GLN A 75 3.24 -4.38 1.13
N PHE A 76 1.92 -4.30 1.15
CA PHE A 76 1.08 -5.25 1.88
C PHE A 76 0.80 -6.49 1.02
N HIS A 77 0.07 -7.43 1.61
CA HIS A 77 -0.31 -8.66 0.92
C HIS A 77 -1.78 -8.58 0.49
N PRO A 78 -2.08 -8.28 -0.79
CA PRO A 78 -3.48 -8.22 -1.23
C PRO A 78 -4.21 -9.53 -0.99
N GLU A 79 -3.53 -10.66 -1.16
CA GLU A 79 -4.13 -11.97 -0.99
C GLU A 79 -4.52 -12.25 0.46
N LYS A 80 -3.97 -11.50 1.43
CA LYS A 80 -4.28 -11.64 2.85
C LYS A 80 -5.09 -10.47 3.39
N SER A 81 -5.57 -9.59 2.52
CA SER A 81 -6.23 -8.35 2.91
C SER A 81 -7.75 -8.40 2.73
N GLY A 82 -8.32 -9.60 2.64
CA GLY A 82 -9.77 -9.80 2.58
C GLY A 82 -10.43 -9.13 1.39
N GLU A 83 -11.59 -8.53 1.62
CA GLU A 83 -12.35 -7.89 0.54
C GLU A 83 -11.61 -6.72 -0.09
N ILE A 84 -10.86 -5.95 0.70
CA ILE A 84 -10.10 -4.82 0.17
C ILE A 84 -9.00 -5.32 -0.76
N GLY A 85 -8.28 -6.36 -0.38
CA GLY A 85 -7.28 -6.96 -1.24
C GLY A 85 -7.87 -7.51 -2.53
N ARG A 86 -9.06 -8.12 -2.44
CA ARG A 86 -9.78 -8.64 -3.60
C ARG A 86 -10.14 -7.50 -4.57
N LYS A 87 -10.59 -6.36 -4.04
CA LYS A 87 -10.90 -5.18 -4.86
C LYS A 87 -9.68 -4.67 -5.62
N ILE A 88 -8.51 -4.67 -4.97
CA ILE A 88 -7.27 -4.24 -5.60
C ILE A 88 -6.89 -5.17 -6.75
N LEU A 89 -6.95 -6.48 -6.52
CA LEU A 89 -6.62 -7.45 -7.54
C LEU A 89 -7.60 -7.39 -8.71
N LYS A 90 -8.89 -7.21 -8.42
CA LYS A 90 -9.90 -7.08 -9.46
C LYS A 90 -9.64 -5.85 -10.34
N ALA A 91 -9.35 -4.71 -9.72
CA ALA A 91 -9.06 -3.49 -10.46
C ALA A 91 -7.85 -3.65 -11.36
N PHE A 92 -6.80 -4.31 -10.86
CA PHE A 92 -5.60 -4.56 -11.65
C PHE A 92 -5.89 -5.45 -12.85
N LEU A 93 -6.67 -6.51 -12.66
CA LEU A 93 -7.01 -7.44 -13.75
C LEU A 93 -7.87 -6.76 -14.83
N GLU A 94 -8.70 -5.81 -14.44
CA GLU A 94 -9.53 -5.10 -15.41
C GLU A 94 -8.73 -4.13 -16.27
N GLU A 95 -7.56 -3.70 -15.79
CA GLU A 95 -6.71 -2.76 -16.53
C GLU A 95 -5.77 -3.42 -17.53
N ILE A 96 -5.48 -4.69 -17.35
CA ILE A 96 -4.62 -5.42 -18.32
C ILE A 96 -5.47 -6.15 -19.39
#